data_c7b7882017e984366dd9c68a235fb015
#
_entry.id   c7b7882017e984366dd9c68a235fb015
#
_cell.length_a   1.000
_cell.length_b   1.000
_cell.length_c   1.000
_cell.angle_alpha   90.00
_cell.angle_beta   90.00
_cell.angle_gamma   90.00
#
_symmetry.space_group_name_H-M   'P 1'
#
loop_
_entity.id
_entity.type
_entity.pdbx_description
1 polymer ?
#
loop_
_entity_poly.entity_id
_entity_poly.type
_entity_poly.pdbx_seq_one_letter_code
_entity_poly.pdbx_strand_id
1 'polypeptide(L)'
;MPITPEHIRATVSEYLVAHPAEKAALSGVLEGLDRGDDLTGRNTGPLHVTAGAVLVDDGGDVLFIRHNVFRKYLLPGGHLEVEDGSLMNAALRELGEETGIAAGVAPLSPRPVHIDVHDIPANDAKGEPAHQHADVRYLFRTTGPVEVTLQEEEVSGWEWRSPDTLADATLRQRVLAAIRTSS
;
A
#
# COMPACT_ATOMS: atom_id res chain seq x y z
N MET A 1 -13.22 2.56 14.37
CA MET A 1 -14.17 3.31 13.51
C MET A 1 -13.68 3.14 12.10
N PRO A 2 -14.54 2.98 11.11
CA PRO A 2 -14.12 2.79 9.72
C PRO A 2 -13.31 3.99 9.21
N ILE A 3 -12.51 3.76 8.18
CA ILE A 3 -11.81 4.82 7.48
C ILE A 3 -12.86 5.72 6.81
N THR A 4 -12.68 7.04 6.94
CA THR A 4 -13.59 8.04 6.37
C THR A 4 -12.90 8.88 5.30
N PRO A 5 -13.64 9.58 4.42
CA PRO A 5 -13.06 10.53 3.49
C PRO A 5 -12.17 11.60 4.17
N GLU A 6 -12.53 12.02 5.38
CA GLU A 6 -11.73 12.97 6.18
C GLU A 6 -10.39 12.37 6.61
N HIS A 7 -10.38 11.07 6.96
CA HIS A 7 -9.13 10.36 7.29
C HIS A 7 -8.20 10.29 6.08
N ILE A 8 -8.74 9.95 4.89
CA ILE A 8 -7.98 9.94 3.64
C ILE A 8 -7.44 11.34 3.35
N ARG A 9 -8.28 12.37 3.46
CA ARG A 9 -7.88 13.77 3.23
C ARG A 9 -6.75 14.20 4.14
N ALA A 10 -6.85 13.90 5.43
CA ALA A 10 -5.81 14.22 6.40
C ALA A 10 -4.48 13.55 6.05
N THR A 11 -4.52 12.25 5.74
CA THR A 11 -3.33 11.47 5.35
C THR A 11 -2.66 12.04 4.09
N VAL A 12 -3.43 12.32 3.03
CA VAL A 12 -2.91 12.89 1.79
C VAL A 12 -2.35 14.30 2.01
N SER A 13 -3.04 15.12 2.82
CA SER A 13 -2.59 16.49 3.13
C SER A 13 -1.27 16.48 3.91
N GLU A 14 -1.15 15.64 4.93
CA GLU A 14 0.11 15.50 5.68
C GLU A 14 1.25 14.96 4.82
N TYR A 15 0.96 14.02 3.94
CA TYR A 15 1.93 13.51 2.98
C TYR A 15 2.43 14.61 2.05
N LEU A 16 1.54 15.46 1.52
CA LEU A 16 1.89 16.56 0.62
C LEU A 16 2.65 17.70 1.31
N VAL A 17 2.53 17.86 2.63
CA VAL A 17 3.41 18.79 3.37
C VAL A 17 4.88 18.37 3.26
N ALA A 18 5.15 17.07 3.33
CA ALA A 18 6.51 16.53 3.18
C ALA A 18 6.93 16.39 1.69
N HIS A 19 5.97 16.24 0.78
CA HIS A 19 6.20 15.94 -0.64
C HIS A 19 5.41 16.87 -1.58
N PRO A 20 5.60 18.21 -1.51
CA PRO A 20 4.77 19.17 -2.24
C PRO A 20 4.85 19.04 -3.78
N ALA A 21 5.94 18.47 -4.29
CA ALA A 21 6.11 18.22 -5.73
C ALA A 21 5.12 17.18 -6.28
N GLU A 22 4.54 16.32 -5.43
CA GLU A 22 3.62 15.27 -5.85
C GLU A 22 2.14 15.72 -5.86
N LYS A 23 1.87 16.99 -5.56
CA LYS A 23 0.50 17.54 -5.52
C LYS A 23 -0.26 17.33 -6.83
N ALA A 24 0.40 17.45 -7.97
CA ALA A 24 -0.25 17.26 -9.27
C ALA A 24 -0.67 15.79 -9.50
N ALA A 25 0.17 14.84 -9.06
CA ALA A 25 -0.14 13.41 -9.17
C ALA A 25 -1.32 12.99 -8.27
N LEU A 26 -1.51 13.66 -7.14
CA LEU A 26 -2.58 13.38 -6.18
C LEU A 26 -3.80 14.30 -6.33
N SER A 27 -3.85 15.16 -7.36
CA SER A 27 -4.98 16.09 -7.56
C SER A 27 -6.31 15.37 -7.70
N GLY A 28 -6.35 14.23 -8.43
CA GLY A 28 -7.57 13.43 -8.61
C GLY A 28 -8.19 12.93 -7.29
N VAL A 29 -7.33 12.55 -6.33
CA VAL A 29 -7.79 12.14 -4.99
C VAL A 29 -8.40 13.33 -4.25
N LEU A 30 -7.73 14.48 -4.23
CA LEU A 30 -8.22 15.67 -3.55
C LEU A 30 -9.51 16.19 -4.18
N GLU A 31 -9.58 16.24 -5.51
CA GLU A 31 -10.76 16.65 -6.26
C GLU A 31 -11.95 15.70 -6.03
N GLY A 32 -11.72 14.38 -5.97
CA GLY A 32 -12.74 13.41 -5.61
C GLY A 32 -13.32 13.68 -4.22
N LEU A 33 -12.44 13.87 -3.24
CA LEU A 33 -12.84 14.22 -1.88
C LEU A 33 -13.57 15.57 -1.80
N ASP A 34 -13.20 16.57 -2.64
CA ASP A 34 -13.87 17.87 -2.70
C ASP A 34 -15.28 17.78 -3.30
N ARG A 35 -15.50 16.84 -4.21
CA ARG A 35 -16.85 16.54 -4.74
C ARG A 35 -17.71 15.74 -3.76
N GLY A 36 -17.12 15.20 -2.68
CA GLY A 36 -17.79 14.31 -1.74
C GLY A 36 -17.86 12.86 -2.21
N ASP A 37 -16.96 12.45 -3.11
CA ASP A 37 -16.87 11.06 -3.56
C ASP A 37 -16.44 10.17 -2.38
N ASP A 38 -17.05 9.00 -2.28
CA ASP A 38 -16.58 7.96 -1.36
C ASP A 38 -15.43 7.20 -2.03
N LEU A 39 -14.21 7.45 -1.57
CA LEU A 39 -13.00 6.78 -2.07
C LEU A 39 -12.61 5.55 -1.25
N THR A 40 -13.42 5.13 -0.27
CA THR A 40 -13.12 3.97 0.59
C THR A 40 -13.61 2.65 -0.01
N GLY A 41 -14.63 2.70 -0.85
CA GLY A 41 -15.28 1.51 -1.40
C GLY A 41 -14.73 1.08 -2.75
N ARG A 42 -14.55 -0.23 -2.92
CA ARG A 42 -14.08 -0.85 -4.19
C ARG A 42 -14.97 -0.51 -5.39
N ASN A 43 -16.28 -0.29 -5.17
CA ASN A 43 -17.28 -0.13 -6.23
C ASN A 43 -17.88 1.28 -6.27
N THR A 44 -17.30 2.26 -5.59
CA THR A 44 -17.89 3.57 -5.38
C THR A 44 -17.56 4.61 -6.46
N GLY A 45 -16.63 4.30 -7.37
CA GLY A 45 -16.28 5.26 -8.42
C GLY A 45 -15.07 4.85 -9.26
N PRO A 46 -14.66 5.72 -10.19
CA PRO A 46 -13.52 5.46 -11.07
C PRO A 46 -12.16 5.56 -10.35
N LEU A 47 -12.14 6.03 -9.11
CA LEU A 47 -10.95 6.12 -8.26
C LEU A 47 -11.31 5.67 -6.84
N HIS A 48 -10.52 4.80 -6.25
CA HIS A 48 -10.61 4.47 -4.84
C HIS A 48 -9.23 4.25 -4.22
N VAL A 49 -9.19 4.34 -2.89
CA VAL A 49 -7.96 4.21 -2.11
C VAL A 49 -7.72 2.74 -1.75
N THR A 50 -6.48 2.33 -1.86
CA THR A 50 -5.96 1.05 -1.40
C THR A 50 -4.85 1.28 -0.39
N ALA A 51 -4.50 0.26 0.37
CA ALA A 51 -3.43 0.35 1.36
C ALA A 51 -2.42 -0.78 1.14
N GLY A 52 -1.13 -0.46 1.22
CA GLY A 52 -0.07 -1.44 0.99
C GLY A 52 1.07 -1.34 1.99
N ALA A 53 1.74 -2.47 2.21
CA ALA A 53 2.87 -2.60 3.10
C ALA A 53 4.18 -2.78 2.31
N VAL A 54 5.18 -1.99 2.67
CA VAL A 54 6.57 -2.22 2.32
C VAL A 54 7.23 -2.78 3.57
N LEU A 55 7.46 -4.08 3.62
CA LEU A 55 8.11 -4.71 4.77
C LEU A 55 9.58 -4.94 4.45
N VAL A 56 10.47 -4.44 5.32
CA VAL A 56 11.92 -4.58 5.22
C VAL A 56 12.40 -5.51 6.34
N ASP A 57 13.27 -6.45 6.01
CA ASP A 57 13.92 -7.32 6.99
C ASP A 57 15.16 -6.66 7.62
N ASP A 58 15.80 -7.39 8.55
CA ASP A 58 17.03 -6.93 9.20
C ASP A 58 18.23 -6.80 8.23
N GLY A 59 18.18 -7.51 7.10
CA GLY A 59 19.18 -7.43 6.02
C GLY A 59 18.99 -6.22 5.10
N GLY A 60 17.84 -5.56 5.18
CA GLY A 60 17.47 -4.45 4.31
C GLY A 60 16.77 -4.87 3.02
N ASP A 61 16.40 -6.14 2.88
CA ASP A 61 15.62 -6.63 1.75
C ASP A 61 14.12 -6.41 1.98
N VAL A 62 13.38 -6.19 0.89
CA VAL A 62 11.93 -5.94 0.86
C VAL A 62 11.19 -7.22 0.55
N LEU A 63 10.10 -7.48 1.27
CA LEU A 63 9.20 -8.61 1.00
C LEU A 63 8.34 -8.34 -0.24
N PHE A 64 8.38 -9.27 -1.18
CA PHE A 64 7.50 -9.33 -2.33
C PHE A 64 6.69 -10.61 -2.32
N ILE A 65 5.44 -10.54 -2.77
CA ILE A 65 4.54 -11.67 -2.97
C ILE A 65 4.29 -11.88 -4.46
N ARG A 66 4.13 -13.14 -4.89
CA ARG A 66 3.76 -13.48 -6.26
C ARG A 66 2.26 -13.62 -6.37
N HIS A 67 1.61 -12.57 -6.85
CA HIS A 67 0.16 -12.51 -7.00
C HIS A 67 -0.34 -13.42 -8.14
N ASN A 68 -1.33 -14.29 -7.86
CA ASN A 68 -1.82 -15.31 -8.79
C ASN A 68 -2.46 -14.73 -10.06
N VAL A 69 -3.25 -13.66 -9.91
CA VAL A 69 -3.96 -13.04 -11.04
C VAL A 69 -2.98 -12.29 -11.95
N PHE A 70 -2.12 -11.46 -11.37
CA PHE A 70 -1.18 -10.64 -12.15
C PHE A 70 0.07 -11.40 -12.60
N ARG A 71 0.36 -12.57 -12.01
CA ARG A 71 1.57 -13.37 -12.27
C ARG A 71 2.87 -12.58 -12.13
N LYS A 72 2.88 -11.59 -11.25
CA LYS A 72 4.00 -10.68 -10.97
C LYS A 72 4.31 -10.69 -9.48
N TYR A 73 5.54 -10.31 -9.17
CA TYR A 73 5.92 -9.98 -7.80
C TYR A 73 5.49 -8.55 -7.50
N LEU A 74 4.68 -8.40 -6.45
CA LEU A 74 4.12 -7.14 -5.99
C LEU A 74 4.41 -6.97 -4.50
N LEU A 75 4.23 -5.77 -4.00
CA LEU A 75 4.18 -5.51 -2.56
C LEU A 75 2.82 -5.98 -2.01
N PRO A 76 2.76 -6.48 -0.78
CA PRO A 76 1.49 -6.79 -0.12
C PRO A 76 0.57 -5.56 -0.05
N GLY A 77 -0.73 -5.75 -0.32
CA GLY A 77 -1.70 -4.68 -0.25
C GLY A 77 -2.99 -4.93 -1.01
N GLY A 78 -4.03 -4.22 -0.64
CA GLY A 78 -5.35 -4.37 -1.24
C GLY A 78 -6.35 -3.30 -0.81
N HIS A 79 -7.63 -3.64 -0.89
CA HIS A 79 -8.73 -2.71 -0.67
C HIS A 79 -8.99 -2.49 0.81
N LEU A 80 -9.58 -1.34 1.10
CA LEU A 80 -10.00 -1.01 2.46
C LEU A 80 -11.24 -1.82 2.85
N GLU A 81 -11.31 -2.21 4.11
CA GLU A 81 -12.46 -2.89 4.72
C GLU A 81 -13.12 -2.03 5.80
N VAL A 82 -14.38 -2.32 6.10
CA VAL A 82 -15.18 -1.56 7.08
C VAL A 82 -14.58 -1.65 8.48
N GLU A 83 -13.88 -2.74 8.77
CA GLU A 83 -13.21 -3.00 10.03
C GLU A 83 -11.91 -2.22 10.20
N ASP A 84 -11.34 -1.72 9.10
CA ASP A 84 -10.08 -0.98 9.13
C ASP A 84 -10.25 0.35 9.88
N GLY A 85 -9.46 0.50 10.94
CA GLY A 85 -9.49 1.71 11.77
C GLY A 85 -8.60 2.83 11.24
N SER A 86 -7.68 2.53 10.32
CA SER A 86 -6.78 3.48 9.64
C SER A 86 -6.16 2.85 8.41
N LEU A 87 -5.63 3.69 7.50
CA LEU A 87 -4.92 3.20 6.29
C LEU A 87 -3.69 2.35 6.65
N MET A 88 -2.98 2.68 7.74
CA MET A 88 -1.87 1.86 8.20
C MET A 88 -2.34 0.50 8.74
N ASN A 89 -3.50 0.44 9.41
CA ASN A 89 -4.06 -0.83 9.87
C ASN A 89 -4.54 -1.69 8.68
N ALA A 90 -5.11 -1.08 7.65
CA ALA A 90 -5.44 -1.77 6.41
C ALA A 90 -4.18 -2.39 5.75
N ALA A 91 -3.09 -1.62 5.66
CA ALA A 91 -1.81 -2.14 5.13
C ALA A 91 -1.25 -3.31 5.97
N LEU A 92 -1.38 -3.26 7.30
CA LEU A 92 -0.97 -4.36 8.19
C LEU A 92 -1.90 -5.58 8.07
N ARG A 93 -3.21 -5.38 7.90
CA ARG A 93 -4.16 -6.47 7.67
C ARG A 93 -3.82 -7.19 6.38
N GLU A 94 -3.67 -6.46 5.27
CA GLU A 94 -3.29 -7.03 3.97
C GLU A 94 -1.97 -7.79 4.04
N LEU A 95 -0.94 -7.24 4.70
CA LEU A 95 0.30 -7.95 4.95
C LEU A 95 0.04 -9.28 5.69
N GLY A 96 -0.79 -9.24 6.74
CA GLY A 96 -1.14 -10.43 7.51
C GLY A 96 -1.91 -11.47 6.71
N GLU A 97 -2.88 -11.04 5.91
CA GLU A 97 -3.73 -11.93 5.08
C GLU A 97 -2.91 -12.62 4.00
N GLU A 98 -2.10 -11.89 3.25
CA GLU A 98 -1.35 -12.43 2.13
C GLU A 98 -0.10 -13.24 2.55
N THR A 99 0.47 -12.94 3.72
CA THR A 99 1.77 -13.52 4.14
C THR A 99 1.74 -14.25 5.48
N GLY A 100 0.64 -14.20 6.23
CA GLY A 100 0.55 -14.75 7.59
C GLY A 100 1.34 -13.96 8.64
N ILE A 101 2.03 -12.87 8.27
CA ILE A 101 2.83 -12.06 9.20
C ILE A 101 1.90 -11.15 10.01
N ALA A 102 1.42 -11.64 11.15
CA ALA A 102 0.54 -10.89 12.05
C ALA A 102 1.28 -10.21 13.23
N ALA A 103 2.54 -10.53 13.44
CA ALA A 103 3.36 -10.03 14.55
C ALA A 103 4.83 -9.93 14.13
N GLY A 104 5.66 -9.32 14.98
CA GLY A 104 7.09 -9.18 14.69
C GLY A 104 7.41 -8.09 13.65
N VAL A 105 6.49 -7.11 13.47
CA VAL A 105 6.70 -5.97 12.59
C VAL A 105 6.40 -4.66 13.32
N ALA A 106 7.09 -3.60 12.94
CA ALA A 106 6.86 -2.25 13.47
C ALA A 106 6.90 -1.22 12.34
N PRO A 107 6.05 -0.19 12.36
CA PRO A 107 6.13 0.89 11.40
C PRO A 107 7.41 1.72 11.63
N LEU A 108 8.08 2.09 10.54
CA LEU A 108 9.22 3.02 10.61
C LEU A 108 8.78 4.48 10.70
N SER A 109 7.54 4.77 10.30
CA SER A 109 6.92 6.10 10.37
C SER A 109 5.41 5.94 10.52
N PRO A 110 4.72 6.85 11.22
CA PRO A 110 3.27 6.90 11.23
C PRO A 110 2.69 7.43 9.90
N ARG A 111 3.52 7.97 9.02
CA ARG A 111 3.12 8.52 7.72
C ARG A 111 3.40 7.54 6.60
N PRO A 112 2.61 7.59 5.50
CA PRO A 112 2.92 6.83 4.31
C PRO A 112 4.32 7.16 3.78
N VAL A 113 5.03 6.14 3.33
CA VAL A 113 6.31 6.30 2.63
C VAL A 113 6.10 6.77 1.20
N HIS A 114 4.98 6.40 0.59
CA HIS A 114 4.63 6.77 -0.78
C HIS A 114 3.12 6.69 -1.00
N ILE A 115 2.59 7.56 -1.85
CA ILE A 115 1.22 7.49 -2.39
C ILE A 115 1.33 7.54 -3.91
N ASP A 116 0.82 6.51 -4.57
CA ASP A 116 0.85 6.36 -6.01
C ASP A 116 -0.56 6.27 -6.58
N VAL A 117 -0.82 6.96 -7.69
CA VAL A 117 -2.10 6.86 -8.42
C VAL A 117 -1.83 6.25 -9.79
N HIS A 118 -2.46 5.12 -10.07
CA HIS A 118 -2.27 4.40 -11.31
C HIS A 118 -3.56 3.78 -11.84
N ASP A 119 -3.58 3.52 -13.15
CA ASP A 119 -4.73 2.93 -13.84
C ASP A 119 -4.78 1.42 -13.63
N ILE A 120 -5.99 0.94 -13.35
CA ILE A 120 -6.34 -0.48 -13.32
C ILE A 120 -7.19 -0.78 -14.56
N PRO A 121 -6.75 -1.69 -15.44
CA PRO A 121 -7.53 -2.06 -16.61
C PRO A 121 -8.83 -2.77 -16.22
N ALA A 122 -9.83 -2.67 -17.08
CA ALA A 122 -11.08 -3.40 -16.90
C ALA A 122 -10.83 -4.92 -16.78
N ASN A 123 -11.60 -5.56 -15.92
CA ASN A 123 -11.60 -7.01 -15.71
C ASN A 123 -13.02 -7.56 -15.95
N ASP A 124 -13.32 -7.92 -17.19
CA ASP A 124 -14.63 -8.42 -17.58
C ASP A 124 -15.04 -9.69 -16.82
N ALA A 125 -14.07 -10.52 -16.43
CA ALA A 125 -14.34 -11.75 -15.68
C ALA A 125 -14.88 -11.48 -14.26
N LYS A 126 -14.54 -10.31 -13.69
CA LYS A 126 -15.03 -9.85 -12.39
C LYS A 126 -16.13 -8.78 -12.51
N GLY A 127 -16.47 -8.34 -13.72
CA GLY A 127 -17.41 -7.24 -13.96
C GLY A 127 -16.87 -5.89 -13.47
N GLU A 128 -15.56 -5.72 -13.40
CA GLU A 128 -14.91 -4.51 -12.91
C GLU A 128 -14.55 -3.60 -14.11
N PRO A 129 -15.10 -2.37 -14.18
CA PRO A 129 -14.70 -1.41 -15.21
C PRO A 129 -13.26 -0.93 -14.99
N ALA A 130 -12.66 -0.29 -15.99
CA ALA A 130 -11.40 0.40 -15.83
C ALA A 130 -11.56 1.53 -14.79
N HIS A 131 -10.59 1.60 -13.88
CA HIS A 131 -10.61 2.55 -12.76
C HIS A 131 -9.17 2.89 -12.33
N GLN A 132 -9.02 3.70 -11.28
CA GLN A 132 -7.73 4.06 -10.71
C GLN A 132 -7.64 3.60 -9.26
N HIS A 133 -6.47 3.18 -8.85
CA HIS A 133 -6.10 3.02 -7.45
C HIS A 133 -5.24 4.19 -6.99
N ALA A 134 -5.49 4.64 -5.78
CA ALA A 134 -4.57 5.48 -5.02
C ALA A 134 -3.96 4.61 -3.90
N ASP A 135 -2.81 4.02 -4.19
CA ASP A 135 -2.10 3.14 -3.26
C ASP A 135 -1.38 3.93 -2.19
N VAL A 136 -1.83 3.83 -0.95
CA VAL A 136 -1.19 4.45 0.22
C VAL A 136 -0.28 3.43 0.89
N ARG A 137 1.05 3.57 0.69
CA ARG A 137 2.04 2.59 1.15
C ARG A 137 2.73 3.03 2.44
N TYR A 138 2.74 2.13 3.42
CA TYR A 138 3.43 2.30 4.69
C TYR A 138 4.68 1.43 4.75
N LEU A 139 5.73 1.97 5.38
CA LEU A 139 7.00 1.27 5.54
C LEU A 139 7.08 0.65 6.93
N PHE A 140 7.29 -0.66 6.95
CA PHE A 140 7.46 -1.47 8.15
C PHE A 140 8.82 -2.13 8.13
N ARG A 141 9.30 -2.54 9.30
CA ARG A 141 10.45 -3.41 9.45
C ARG A 141 10.11 -4.61 10.33
N THR A 142 10.81 -5.71 10.13
CA THR A 142 10.77 -6.83 11.06
C THR A 142 11.41 -6.43 12.39
N THR A 143 10.89 -6.96 13.50
CA THR A 143 11.45 -6.77 14.86
C THR A 143 12.02 -8.08 15.41
N GLY A 144 12.25 -9.05 14.55
CA GLY A 144 12.75 -10.39 14.80
C GLY A 144 12.42 -11.31 13.64
N PRO A 145 12.74 -12.61 13.75
CA PRO A 145 12.39 -13.59 12.72
C PRO A 145 10.89 -13.60 12.45
N VAL A 146 10.51 -13.61 11.17
CA VAL A 146 9.12 -13.74 10.71
C VAL A 146 8.99 -15.00 9.85
N GLU A 147 7.89 -15.73 10.02
CA GLU A 147 7.53 -16.86 9.17
C GLU A 147 6.46 -16.42 8.19
N VAL A 148 6.65 -16.73 6.90
CA VAL A 148 5.70 -16.45 5.86
C VAL A 148 4.84 -17.68 5.59
N THR A 149 3.53 -17.53 5.76
CA THR A 149 2.51 -18.53 5.43
C THR A 149 1.55 -17.92 4.44
N LEU A 150 1.64 -18.34 3.18
CA LEU A 150 0.88 -17.73 2.10
C LEU A 150 -0.61 -18.11 2.15
N GLN A 151 -1.46 -17.17 1.80
CA GLN A 151 -2.84 -17.42 1.40
C GLN A 151 -2.84 -17.91 -0.05
N GLU A 152 -2.81 -19.23 -0.25
CA GLU A 152 -2.62 -19.87 -1.56
C GLU A 152 -3.68 -19.50 -2.62
N GLU A 153 -4.83 -18.99 -2.21
CA GLU A 153 -5.90 -18.53 -3.10
C GLU A 153 -5.49 -17.29 -3.91
N GLU A 154 -4.73 -16.39 -3.30
CA GLU A 154 -4.31 -15.12 -3.91
C GLU A 154 -2.83 -15.07 -4.27
N VAL A 155 -1.98 -15.77 -3.51
CA VAL A 155 -0.52 -15.68 -3.58
C VAL A 155 0.11 -17.05 -3.75
N SER A 156 1.03 -17.20 -4.71
CA SER A 156 1.70 -18.48 -5.02
C SER A 156 3.19 -18.52 -4.67
N GLY A 157 3.73 -17.46 -4.10
CA GLY A 157 5.14 -17.39 -3.71
C GLY A 157 5.48 -16.07 -3.04
N TRP A 158 6.64 -16.03 -2.44
CA TRP A 158 7.19 -14.82 -1.85
C TRP A 158 8.71 -14.81 -1.96
N GLU A 159 9.30 -13.64 -1.91
CA GLU A 159 10.76 -13.46 -1.94
C GLU A 159 11.16 -12.19 -1.19
N TRP A 160 12.26 -12.27 -0.47
CA TRP A 160 13.01 -11.09 -0.05
C TRP A 160 13.89 -10.63 -1.20
N ARG A 161 13.83 -9.35 -1.56
CA ARG A 161 14.57 -8.77 -2.67
C ARG A 161 15.19 -7.44 -2.29
N SER A 162 16.34 -7.14 -2.88
CA SER A 162 16.92 -5.80 -2.75
C SER A 162 15.90 -4.71 -3.09
N PRO A 163 15.85 -3.61 -2.29
CA PRO A 163 15.03 -2.44 -2.60
C PRO A 163 15.25 -1.87 -4.01
N ASP A 164 16.41 -2.14 -4.62
CA ASP A 164 16.70 -1.73 -5.99
C ASP A 164 15.77 -2.35 -7.04
N THR A 165 15.08 -3.43 -6.68
CA THR A 165 14.08 -4.09 -7.56
C THR A 165 12.71 -3.41 -7.54
N LEU A 166 12.47 -2.45 -6.64
CA LEU A 166 11.25 -1.64 -6.63
C LEU A 166 11.13 -0.87 -7.94
N ALA A 167 10.01 -1.06 -8.65
CA ALA A 167 9.80 -0.46 -9.96
C ALA A 167 9.66 1.07 -9.88
N ASP A 168 8.94 1.56 -8.86
CA ASP A 168 8.79 2.99 -8.63
C ASP A 168 10.08 3.60 -8.06
N ALA A 169 10.63 4.57 -8.78
CA ALA A 169 11.92 5.19 -8.43
C ALA A 169 11.82 6.05 -7.15
N THR A 170 10.68 6.69 -6.92
CA THR A 170 10.46 7.54 -5.75
C THR A 170 10.33 6.69 -4.50
N LEU A 171 9.51 5.64 -4.55
CA LEU A 171 9.39 4.66 -3.47
C LEU A 171 10.74 4.04 -3.14
N ARG A 172 11.47 3.56 -4.16
CA ARG A 172 12.81 2.98 -4.01
C ARG A 172 13.77 3.90 -3.26
N GLN A 173 13.86 5.16 -3.67
CA GLN A 173 14.73 6.13 -3.02
C GLN A 173 14.37 6.36 -1.55
N ARG A 174 13.08 6.40 -1.23
CA ARG A 174 12.59 6.60 0.15
C ARG A 174 12.85 5.40 1.03
N VAL A 175 12.61 4.20 0.52
CA VAL A 175 12.91 2.96 1.23
C VAL A 175 14.41 2.87 1.54
N LEU A 176 15.27 3.08 0.54
CA LEU A 176 16.72 3.10 0.72
C LEU A 176 17.19 4.17 1.71
N ALA A 177 16.57 5.36 1.70
CA ALA A 177 16.89 6.40 2.67
C ALA A 177 16.49 5.99 4.10
N ALA A 178 15.30 5.42 4.27
CA ALA A 178 14.80 4.99 5.58
C ALA A 178 15.65 3.87 6.19
N ILE A 179 16.07 2.87 5.39
CA ILE A 179 16.94 1.78 5.84
C ILE A 179 18.26 2.34 6.38
N ARG A 180 18.89 3.28 5.66
CA ARG A 180 20.16 3.91 6.09
C ARG A 180 20.07 4.69 7.39
N THR A 181 18.91 5.26 7.71
CA THR A 181 18.71 6.04 8.95
C THR A 181 18.32 5.19 10.14
N SER A 182 17.95 3.92 9.93
CA SER A 182 17.51 2.99 10.97
C SER A 182 18.60 1.97 11.37
N SER A 183 19.75 1.99 10.67
CA SER A 183 20.97 1.24 10.98
C SER A 183 21.87 2.06 11.90
#